data_41c2e7ea3420f479f124397bbc7a456c
#
_entry.id   41c2e7ea3420f479f124397bbc7a456c
#
_cell.length_a   1.000
_cell.length_b   1.000
_cell.length_c   1.000
_cell.angle_alpha   90.00
_cell.angle_beta   90.00
_cell.angle_gamma   90.00
#
_symmetry.space_group_name_H-M   'P 1'
#
loop_
_entity.id
_entity.type
_entity.pdbx_description
1 polymer ?
#
loop_
_entity_poly.entity_id
_entity_poly.type
_entity_poly.pdbx_seq_one_letter_code
_entity_poly.pdbx_strand_id
1 'polypeptide(L)'
;MPQNFNLTAAKAAKRIKNRELSPVELVESLLGQYDALEPGLSAWVYLDREAVLADAQQKQEELEKGGSIGPLHGVPIGLKDIYYTAGIPTTACSKVYEGFVPEYDATTVALLKGAGAIMMGKTVTTEFACMDPSPTKNPWNPAHTPGGSSSGSAVAVATRMCPAALGSQTVGSVLRPASYNGVVGFKPTFGRVSRYGVIPVSWSLDHVGWMARSVQDIALLMQVMSVPDPQEPITARQPSGDFMSGLGSPAAPSIGLIRRFFYDNADEETRQHTDGVVEQLSRAGASVEEISLPDSIDTAIADQRIIMAVEAAAFHQPMYERQSQDYQPMLREMLRRGLETDGQTYSRALERRQQFTAEMQALTEKADVLLTPSTPTPALADITNTGNTMFQGPWTSCGLPVVTIPSGLAASGLPFGIQLAAAPFSEPKLLAAARWCENVLDVELSPPVNQN
;
A
#
# COMPACT_ATOMS: atom_id res chain seq x y z
N MET A 1 28.94 3.81 10.87
CA MET A 1 28.21 2.55 11.11
C MET A 1 27.86 1.92 9.77
N PRO A 2 27.75 0.61 9.63
CA PRO A 2 27.26 0.01 8.39
C PRO A 2 25.86 0.56 8.08
N GLN A 3 25.60 0.88 6.81
CA GLN A 3 24.30 1.44 6.39
C GLN A 3 23.23 0.33 6.31
N ASN A 4 22.94 -0.34 7.44
CA ASN A 4 21.96 -1.44 7.50
C ASN A 4 20.53 -0.99 7.16
N PHE A 5 20.22 0.30 7.24
CA PHE A 5 18.95 0.88 6.77
C PHE A 5 18.72 0.68 5.26
N ASN A 6 19.77 0.39 4.47
CA ASN A 6 19.64 0.07 3.05
C ASN A 6 19.11 -1.35 2.77
N LEU A 7 19.09 -2.22 3.78
CA LEU A 7 18.61 -3.57 3.60
C LEU A 7 17.10 -3.60 3.35
N THR A 8 16.66 -4.40 2.37
CA THR A 8 15.24 -4.73 2.19
C THR A 8 14.78 -5.67 3.30
N ALA A 9 13.46 -5.81 3.52
CA ALA A 9 12.92 -6.69 4.57
C ALA A 9 13.42 -8.13 4.42
N ALA A 10 13.40 -8.65 3.20
CA ALA A 10 13.85 -10.02 2.91
C ALA A 10 15.37 -10.21 3.13
N LYS A 11 16.18 -9.22 2.73
CA LYS A 11 17.63 -9.25 2.97
C LYS A 11 17.95 -9.16 4.46
N ALA A 12 17.28 -8.29 5.20
CA ALA A 12 17.42 -8.15 6.64
C ALA A 12 17.04 -9.46 7.36
N ALA A 13 15.85 -10.00 7.08
CA ALA A 13 15.39 -11.26 7.65
C ALA A 13 16.38 -12.42 7.40
N LYS A 14 16.89 -12.53 6.16
CA LYS A 14 17.89 -13.55 5.80
C LYS A 14 19.18 -13.38 6.60
N ARG A 15 19.72 -12.17 6.71
CA ARG A 15 20.97 -11.91 7.45
C ARG A 15 20.81 -12.14 8.94
N ILE A 16 19.66 -11.75 9.53
CA ILE A 16 19.35 -12.02 10.94
C ILE A 16 19.26 -13.52 11.17
N LYS A 17 18.52 -14.25 10.33
CA LYS A 17 18.41 -15.71 10.41
C LYS A 17 19.78 -16.42 10.36
N ASN A 18 20.69 -15.90 9.54
CA ASN A 18 22.04 -16.42 9.41
C ASN A 18 23.00 -15.93 10.53
N ARG A 19 22.54 -15.09 11.46
CA ARG A 19 23.36 -14.43 12.49
C ARG A 19 24.45 -13.51 11.94
N GLU A 20 24.24 -12.97 10.74
CA GLU A 20 25.11 -12.00 10.06
C GLU A 20 24.74 -10.54 10.39
N LEU A 21 23.61 -10.34 11.04
CA LEU A 21 23.06 -9.05 11.44
C LEU A 21 22.28 -9.23 12.74
N SER A 22 22.50 -8.36 13.70
CA SER A 22 21.69 -8.26 14.92
C SER A 22 20.40 -7.47 14.66
N PRO A 23 19.23 -7.89 15.21
CA PRO A 23 18.04 -7.05 15.26
C PRO A 23 18.30 -5.66 15.85
N VAL A 24 19.15 -5.56 16.88
CA VAL A 24 19.52 -4.29 17.53
C VAL A 24 20.28 -3.38 16.56
N GLU A 25 21.30 -3.91 15.87
CA GLU A 25 22.07 -3.14 14.86
C GLU A 25 21.18 -2.63 13.72
N LEU A 26 20.21 -3.42 13.30
CA LEU A 26 19.24 -2.98 12.28
C LEU A 26 18.36 -1.85 12.79
N VAL A 27 17.77 -2.01 13.98
CA VAL A 27 16.90 -1.00 14.59
C VAL A 27 17.66 0.30 14.85
N GLU A 28 18.88 0.25 15.42
CA GLU A 28 19.70 1.44 15.63
C GLU A 28 20.01 2.18 14.33
N SER A 29 20.29 1.43 13.25
CA SER A 29 20.54 2.02 11.93
C SER A 29 19.30 2.70 11.35
N LEU A 30 18.10 2.12 11.53
CA LEU A 30 16.82 2.71 11.09
C LEU A 30 16.41 3.91 11.95
N LEU A 31 16.65 3.85 13.27
CA LEU A 31 16.42 4.98 14.18
C LEU A 31 17.36 6.16 13.86
N GLY A 32 18.60 5.89 13.47
CA GLY A 32 19.51 6.94 12.98
C GLY A 32 18.97 7.63 11.71
N GLN A 33 18.38 6.87 10.80
CA GLN A 33 17.73 7.40 9.60
C GLN A 33 16.47 8.21 9.96
N TYR A 34 15.67 7.72 10.91
CA TYR A 34 14.54 8.45 11.48
C TYR A 34 14.97 9.82 12.05
N ASP A 35 15.98 9.83 12.91
CA ASP A 35 16.48 11.08 13.54
C ASP A 35 16.92 12.12 12.50
N ALA A 36 17.55 11.66 11.44
CA ALA A 36 18.06 12.55 10.40
C ALA A 36 16.93 13.15 9.53
N LEU A 37 15.86 12.41 9.25
CA LEU A 37 14.91 12.76 8.20
C LEU A 37 13.51 13.13 8.72
N GLU A 38 13.05 12.52 9.81
CA GLU A 38 11.68 12.71 10.32
C GLU A 38 11.32 14.17 10.62
N PRO A 39 12.21 15.01 11.20
CA PRO A 39 11.88 16.42 11.45
C PRO A 39 11.53 17.21 10.19
N GLY A 40 12.04 16.78 9.03
CA GLY A 40 11.77 17.41 7.74
C GLY A 40 10.58 16.81 6.98
N LEU A 41 10.16 15.58 7.30
CA LEU A 41 9.23 14.79 6.48
C LEU A 41 7.88 14.53 7.13
N SER A 42 7.81 14.43 8.45
CA SER A 42 6.56 14.15 9.20
C SER A 42 5.87 12.86 8.72
N ALA A 43 6.61 11.75 8.67
CA ALA A 43 6.10 10.46 8.21
C ALA A 43 5.50 9.61 9.35
N TRP A 44 5.82 9.91 10.60
CA TRP A 44 5.41 9.14 11.77
C TRP A 44 4.53 9.95 12.72
N VAL A 45 3.47 9.33 13.22
CA VAL A 45 2.59 9.88 14.27
C VAL A 45 3.11 9.51 15.65
N TYR A 46 3.61 8.28 15.77
CA TYR A 46 4.08 7.71 17.03
C TYR A 46 5.25 6.78 16.79
N LEU A 47 6.31 6.96 17.55
CA LEU A 47 7.43 6.04 17.63
C LEU A 47 8.01 6.13 19.05
N ASP A 48 8.04 5.00 19.75
CA ASP A 48 8.66 4.87 21.06
C ASP A 48 10.01 4.15 20.89
N ARG A 49 11.07 4.94 20.91
CA ARG A 49 12.43 4.47 20.71
C ARG A 49 12.85 3.40 21.72
N GLU A 50 12.52 3.61 23.01
CA GLU A 50 12.92 2.69 24.08
C GLU A 50 12.20 1.35 23.91
N ALA A 51 10.90 1.37 23.62
CA ALA A 51 10.13 0.17 23.39
C ALA A 51 10.60 -0.61 22.15
N VAL A 52 10.93 0.08 21.05
CA VAL A 52 11.44 -0.54 19.81
C VAL A 52 12.81 -1.17 20.03
N LEU A 53 13.70 -0.53 20.77
CA LEU A 53 15.02 -1.07 21.12
C LEU A 53 14.90 -2.25 22.10
N ALA A 54 13.98 -2.20 23.05
CA ALA A 54 13.72 -3.31 23.98
C ALA A 54 13.18 -4.54 23.24
N ASP A 55 12.26 -4.36 22.28
CA ASP A 55 11.77 -5.46 21.42
C ASP A 55 12.91 -6.03 20.56
N ALA A 56 13.76 -5.18 19.97
CA ALA A 56 14.94 -5.62 19.23
C ALA A 56 15.91 -6.45 20.08
N GLN A 57 16.15 -6.02 21.31
CA GLN A 57 16.98 -6.77 22.27
C GLN A 57 16.34 -8.13 22.60
N GLN A 58 15.03 -8.16 22.83
CA GLN A 58 14.31 -9.41 23.04
C GLN A 58 14.46 -10.36 21.84
N LYS A 59 14.32 -9.86 20.61
CA LYS A 59 14.51 -10.67 19.38
C LYS A 59 15.95 -11.15 19.25
N GLN A 60 16.93 -10.38 19.66
CA GLN A 60 18.33 -10.81 19.71
C GLN A 60 18.50 -11.99 20.68
N GLU A 61 17.95 -11.91 21.89
CA GLU A 61 18.05 -12.98 22.89
C GLU A 61 17.34 -14.26 22.43
N GLU A 62 16.15 -14.13 21.77
CA GLU A 62 15.43 -15.26 21.18
C GLU A 62 16.29 -15.95 20.12
N LEU A 63 16.99 -15.20 19.27
CA LEU A 63 17.89 -15.73 18.26
C LEU A 63 19.11 -16.46 18.88
N GLU A 64 19.69 -15.92 19.94
CA GLU A 64 20.83 -16.51 20.65
C GLU A 64 20.49 -17.83 21.36
N LYS A 65 19.28 -17.91 21.93
CA LYS A 65 18.76 -19.14 22.57
C LYS A 65 18.54 -20.28 21.58
N GLY A 66 18.53 -20.02 20.26
CA GLY A 66 18.53 -21.05 19.23
C GLY A 66 17.17 -21.74 19.01
N GLY A 67 16.06 -21.10 19.32
CA GLY A 67 14.71 -21.56 19.02
C GLY A 67 14.32 -21.41 17.55
N SER A 68 13.13 -21.93 17.20
CA SER A 68 12.51 -21.65 15.90
C SER A 68 12.11 -20.18 15.83
N ILE A 69 12.59 -19.47 14.82
CA ILE A 69 12.27 -18.06 14.58
C ILE A 69 11.34 -17.89 13.38
N GLY A 70 10.47 -16.89 13.45
CA GLY A 70 9.56 -16.57 12.35
C GLY A 70 10.26 -15.94 11.13
N PRO A 71 9.58 -15.90 9.98
CA PRO A 71 10.16 -15.43 8.73
C PRO A 71 10.50 -13.91 8.72
N LEU A 72 9.96 -13.14 9.65
CA LEU A 72 10.22 -11.70 9.81
C LEU A 72 10.97 -11.37 11.11
N HIS A 73 11.59 -12.38 11.74
CA HIS A 73 12.24 -12.21 13.03
C HIS A 73 13.23 -11.06 13.06
N GLY A 74 12.98 -10.09 13.95
CA GLY A 74 13.82 -8.92 14.15
C GLY A 74 13.71 -7.84 13.04
N VAL A 75 12.76 -7.96 12.11
CA VAL A 75 12.54 -6.97 11.04
C VAL A 75 11.54 -5.91 11.47
N PRO A 76 11.91 -4.61 11.50
CA PRO A 76 11.01 -3.53 11.87
C PRO A 76 9.99 -3.21 10.77
N ILE A 77 8.71 -3.07 11.13
CA ILE A 77 7.60 -2.76 10.22
C ILE A 77 6.83 -1.53 10.73
N GLY A 78 6.58 -0.57 9.83
CA GLY A 78 5.73 0.58 10.09
C GLY A 78 4.24 0.23 9.96
N LEU A 79 3.39 0.83 10.79
CA LEU A 79 1.94 0.60 10.77
C LEU A 79 1.21 1.90 10.49
N LYS A 80 0.41 1.97 9.44
CA LYS A 80 -0.47 3.12 9.22
C LYS A 80 -1.36 3.35 10.45
N ASP A 81 -1.57 4.60 10.84
CA ASP A 81 -2.27 4.96 12.10
C ASP A 81 -3.78 4.73 12.07
N ILE A 82 -4.20 3.63 11.48
CA ILE A 82 -5.56 3.08 11.52
C ILE A 82 -5.57 1.60 11.96
N TYR A 83 -4.38 1.00 12.15
CA TYR A 83 -4.27 -0.37 12.62
C TYR A 83 -4.27 -0.38 14.14
N TYR A 84 -5.23 -1.06 14.74
CA TYR A 84 -5.26 -1.28 16.17
C TYR A 84 -3.99 -2.01 16.61
N THR A 85 -3.32 -1.43 17.59
CA THR A 85 -2.11 -1.98 18.20
C THR A 85 -2.29 -1.86 19.69
N ALA A 86 -2.44 -2.99 20.38
CA ALA A 86 -2.76 -3.04 21.81
C ALA A 86 -1.80 -2.17 22.63
N GLY A 87 -2.36 -1.27 23.44
CA GLY A 87 -1.61 -0.37 24.30
C GLY A 87 -0.91 0.80 23.59
N ILE A 88 -1.03 0.93 22.27
CA ILE A 88 -0.42 2.01 21.48
C ILE A 88 -1.50 2.93 20.91
N PRO A 89 -1.37 4.27 21.06
CA PRO A 89 -2.32 5.22 20.51
C PRO A 89 -2.58 4.98 19.02
N THR A 90 -3.86 5.00 18.62
CA THR A 90 -4.29 4.83 17.22
C THR A 90 -5.33 5.92 16.92
N THR A 91 -4.85 7.05 16.41
CA THR A 91 -5.64 8.28 16.31
C THR A 91 -6.32 8.48 14.98
N ALA A 92 -6.00 7.67 13.96
CA ALA A 92 -6.41 7.91 12.58
C ALA A 92 -6.06 9.34 12.09
N CYS A 93 -5.08 9.99 12.70
CA CYS A 93 -4.71 11.40 12.50
C CYS A 93 -5.92 12.36 12.63
N SER A 94 -6.86 12.07 13.53
CA SER A 94 -8.09 12.82 13.76
C SER A 94 -8.25 13.23 15.22
N LYS A 95 -8.78 14.42 15.43
CA LYS A 95 -9.21 14.88 16.77
C LYS A 95 -10.34 14.00 17.34
N VAL A 96 -11.14 13.39 16.47
CA VAL A 96 -12.25 12.51 16.86
C VAL A 96 -11.76 11.28 17.64
N TYR A 97 -10.53 10.81 17.35
CA TYR A 97 -9.89 9.69 18.00
C TYR A 97 -8.70 10.11 18.88
N GLU A 98 -8.64 11.39 19.28
CA GLU A 98 -7.61 11.86 20.21
C GLU A 98 -7.65 11.05 21.50
N GLY A 99 -6.51 10.47 21.89
CA GLY A 99 -6.39 9.64 23.08
C GLY A 99 -6.94 8.21 22.96
N PHE A 100 -7.41 7.78 21.80
CA PHE A 100 -7.87 6.41 21.61
C PHE A 100 -6.70 5.41 21.64
N VAL A 101 -6.76 4.43 22.55
CA VAL A 101 -5.79 3.36 22.69
C VAL A 101 -6.53 2.02 22.58
N PRO A 102 -6.26 1.20 21.55
CA PRO A 102 -6.89 -0.11 21.40
C PRO A 102 -6.47 -1.10 22.51
N GLU A 103 -7.39 -1.97 22.89
CA GLU A 103 -7.12 -3.06 23.87
C GLU A 103 -6.59 -4.34 23.19
N TYR A 104 -6.67 -4.43 21.85
CA TYR A 104 -6.24 -5.60 21.08
C TYR A 104 -5.52 -5.19 19.79
N ASP A 105 -4.73 -6.11 19.25
CA ASP A 105 -4.06 -5.95 17.97
C ASP A 105 -5.01 -6.26 16.80
N ALA A 106 -4.93 -5.52 15.71
CA ALA A 106 -5.48 -5.95 14.44
C ALA A 106 -4.89 -7.32 14.05
N THR A 107 -5.68 -8.16 13.39
CA THR A 107 -5.22 -9.50 12.98
C THR A 107 -3.89 -9.46 12.23
N THR A 108 -3.71 -8.51 11.30
CA THR A 108 -2.45 -8.34 10.57
C THR A 108 -1.28 -7.97 11.47
N VAL A 109 -1.51 -7.14 12.48
CA VAL A 109 -0.49 -6.78 13.49
C VAL A 109 -0.11 -8.00 14.32
N ALA A 110 -1.09 -8.78 14.79
CA ALA A 110 -0.85 -10.00 15.55
C ALA A 110 -0.06 -11.05 14.71
N LEU A 111 -0.39 -11.20 13.43
CA LEU A 111 0.31 -12.10 12.52
C LEU A 111 1.77 -11.67 12.29
N LEU A 112 2.03 -10.37 12.11
CA LEU A 112 3.39 -9.83 11.97
C LEU A 112 4.21 -10.03 13.24
N LYS A 113 3.65 -9.73 14.42
CA LYS A 113 4.28 -10.01 15.73
C LYS A 113 4.57 -11.51 15.90
N GLY A 114 3.61 -12.38 15.55
CA GLY A 114 3.77 -13.84 15.57
C GLY A 114 4.85 -14.34 14.61
N ALA A 115 5.11 -13.64 13.50
CA ALA A 115 6.21 -13.91 12.58
C ALA A 115 7.55 -13.34 13.07
N GLY A 116 7.59 -12.70 14.23
CA GLY A 116 8.78 -12.15 14.86
C GLY A 116 9.13 -10.73 14.42
N ALA A 117 8.27 -10.03 13.68
CA ALA A 117 8.50 -8.65 13.30
C ALA A 117 8.45 -7.70 14.50
N ILE A 118 9.20 -6.61 14.43
CA ILE A 118 9.20 -5.51 15.41
C ILE A 118 8.23 -4.44 14.91
N MET A 119 7.29 -4.01 15.75
CA MET A 119 6.40 -2.89 15.41
C MET A 119 7.15 -1.58 15.66
N MET A 120 7.66 -0.95 14.59
CA MET A 120 8.51 0.24 14.71
C MET A 120 7.74 1.48 15.16
N GLY A 121 6.45 1.60 14.81
CA GLY A 121 5.62 2.74 15.18
C GLY A 121 4.43 2.92 14.25
N LYS A 122 3.72 4.05 14.43
CA LYS A 122 2.54 4.43 13.67
C LYS A 122 2.90 5.49 12.64
N THR A 123 2.65 5.20 11.35
CA THR A 123 2.91 6.13 10.26
C THR A 123 1.71 7.02 9.99
N VAL A 124 1.97 8.26 9.57
CA VAL A 124 0.94 9.26 9.26
C VAL A 124 -0.01 8.76 8.17
N THR A 125 -1.29 8.99 8.39
CA THR A 125 -2.36 8.83 7.40
C THR A 125 -3.05 10.18 7.15
N THR A 126 -3.81 10.32 6.08
CA THR A 126 -4.84 11.35 6.02
C THR A 126 -5.93 11.03 7.04
N GLU A 127 -6.70 12.03 7.48
CA GLU A 127 -7.73 11.83 8.51
C GLU A 127 -8.65 10.65 8.15
N PHE A 128 -8.75 9.64 9.05
CA PHE A 128 -9.51 8.41 8.84
C PHE A 128 -9.26 7.74 7.48
N ALA A 129 -8.04 7.84 6.97
CA ALA A 129 -7.66 7.31 5.64
C ALA A 129 -8.46 7.92 4.46
N CYS A 130 -9.07 9.09 4.63
CA CYS A 130 -9.91 9.78 3.63
C CYS A 130 -9.11 10.79 2.80
N MET A 131 -9.63 11.98 2.55
CA MET A 131 -9.16 12.86 1.47
C MET A 131 -8.32 14.05 1.94
N ASP A 132 -8.53 14.52 3.17
CA ASP A 132 -7.83 15.70 3.68
C ASP A 132 -6.32 15.46 3.75
N PRO A 133 -5.47 16.33 3.17
CA PRO A 133 -4.03 16.10 3.08
C PRO A 133 -3.37 15.97 4.46
N SER A 134 -2.39 15.10 4.55
CA SER A 134 -1.58 14.92 5.76
C SER A 134 -0.40 15.91 5.80
N PRO A 135 0.24 16.11 6.97
CA PRO A 135 1.43 16.95 7.09
C PRO A 135 2.69 16.35 6.44
N THR A 136 2.64 15.08 6.03
CA THR A 136 3.78 14.38 5.43
C THR A 136 4.23 15.03 4.13
N LYS A 137 5.55 15.17 3.96
CA LYS A 137 6.15 15.76 2.77
C LYS A 137 6.75 14.70 1.86
N ASN A 138 6.72 14.99 0.55
CA ASN A 138 7.35 14.13 -0.44
C ASN A 138 8.88 14.23 -0.34
N PRO A 139 9.62 13.11 -0.17
CA PRO A 139 11.07 13.14 0.01
C PRO A 139 11.84 13.43 -1.29
N TRP A 140 11.18 13.37 -2.44
CA TRP A 140 11.76 13.76 -3.73
C TRP A 140 11.73 15.27 -3.94
N ASN A 141 10.61 15.90 -3.54
CA ASN A 141 10.44 17.34 -3.58
C ASN A 141 9.34 17.75 -2.60
N PRO A 142 9.64 18.50 -1.51
CA PRO A 142 8.66 18.85 -0.49
C PRO A 142 7.54 19.80 -0.96
N ALA A 143 7.67 20.39 -2.16
CA ALA A 143 6.60 21.17 -2.78
C ALA A 143 5.55 20.29 -3.50
N HIS A 144 5.78 18.99 -3.59
CA HIS A 144 4.90 18.03 -4.23
C HIS A 144 4.19 17.16 -3.19
N THR A 145 2.99 16.68 -3.53
CA THR A 145 2.26 15.75 -2.67
C THR A 145 3.01 14.41 -2.52
N PRO A 146 3.08 13.81 -1.32
CA PRO A 146 3.56 12.43 -1.18
C PRO A 146 2.50 11.39 -1.59
N GLY A 147 1.31 11.86 -2.02
CA GLY A 147 0.14 10.99 -2.16
C GLY A 147 -0.53 10.71 -0.82
N GLY A 148 -1.52 9.83 -0.84
CA GLY A 148 -2.29 9.44 0.35
C GLY A 148 -3.34 8.36 -0.01
N SER A 149 -4.02 7.83 0.99
CA SER A 149 -4.00 8.21 2.40
C SER A 149 -2.80 7.64 3.19
N SER A 150 -2.09 6.61 2.71
CA SER A 150 -0.93 6.00 3.39
C SER A 150 0.36 6.79 3.11
N SER A 151 0.31 8.14 3.33
CA SER A 151 1.41 9.06 3.02
C SER A 151 2.67 8.75 3.83
N GLY A 152 2.56 8.66 5.15
CA GLY A 152 3.69 8.36 6.03
C GLY A 152 4.31 6.98 5.76
N SER A 153 3.48 5.96 5.45
CA SER A 153 3.97 4.62 5.12
C SER A 153 4.86 4.63 3.86
N ALA A 154 4.42 5.33 2.80
CA ALA A 154 5.20 5.43 1.57
C ALA A 154 6.52 6.19 1.79
N VAL A 155 6.46 7.32 2.50
CA VAL A 155 7.64 8.15 2.80
C VAL A 155 8.62 7.41 3.70
N ALA A 156 8.16 6.74 4.77
CA ALA A 156 9.01 5.98 5.66
C ALA A 156 9.78 4.86 4.95
N VAL A 157 9.13 4.16 3.99
CA VAL A 157 9.79 3.12 3.18
C VAL A 157 10.77 3.72 2.16
N ALA A 158 10.37 4.78 1.45
CA ALA A 158 11.21 5.44 0.44
C ALA A 158 12.48 6.05 1.06
N THR A 159 12.37 6.59 2.26
CA THR A 159 13.48 7.20 3.00
C THR A 159 14.24 6.22 3.88
N ARG A 160 13.89 4.93 3.80
CA ARG A 160 14.59 3.87 4.54
C ARG A 160 14.53 4.01 6.07
N MET A 161 13.51 4.71 6.58
CA MET A 161 13.21 4.72 8.02
C MET A 161 12.63 3.39 8.50
N CYS A 162 12.04 2.59 7.59
CA CYS A 162 11.70 1.20 7.80
C CYS A 162 11.79 0.38 6.49
N PRO A 163 12.00 -0.95 6.55
CA PRO A 163 12.08 -1.78 5.34
C PRO A 163 10.75 -1.95 4.63
N ALA A 164 9.65 -1.98 5.38
CA ALA A 164 8.28 -2.09 4.89
C ALA A 164 7.29 -1.41 5.83
N ALA A 165 6.12 -1.04 5.32
CA ALA A 165 5.05 -0.44 6.11
C ALA A 165 3.67 -0.86 5.61
N LEU A 166 2.74 -1.11 6.55
CA LEU A 166 1.33 -1.34 6.24
C LEU A 166 0.65 -0.04 5.81
N GLY A 167 -0.23 -0.17 4.84
CA GLY A 167 -1.16 0.85 4.37
C GLY A 167 -2.55 0.25 4.20
N SER A 168 -3.51 1.04 3.76
CA SER A 168 -4.84 0.59 3.39
C SER A 168 -5.30 1.26 2.11
N GLN A 169 -6.18 0.62 1.34
CA GLN A 169 -6.70 1.18 0.11
C GLN A 169 -8.20 0.95 -0.04
N THR A 170 -8.93 2.06 -0.15
CA THR A 170 -10.35 2.12 -0.48
C THR A 170 -10.56 2.55 -1.93
N VAL A 171 -9.66 3.39 -2.45
CA VAL A 171 -9.61 3.82 -3.86
C VAL A 171 -8.21 3.66 -4.42
N GLY A 172 -7.21 4.44 -3.92
CA GLY A 172 -5.84 4.44 -4.43
C GLY A 172 -4.77 4.59 -3.36
N SER A 173 -5.11 4.37 -2.09
CA SER A 173 -4.32 4.84 -0.94
C SER A 173 -3.08 4.01 -0.57
N VAL A 174 -2.73 2.99 -1.34
CA VAL A 174 -1.45 2.25 -1.28
C VAL A 174 -0.66 2.46 -2.55
N LEU A 175 -1.28 2.17 -3.70
CA LEU A 175 -0.60 2.14 -4.99
C LEU A 175 -0.15 3.54 -5.43
N ARG A 176 -0.99 4.57 -5.22
CA ARG A 176 -0.66 5.95 -5.59
C ARG A 176 0.50 6.52 -4.75
N PRO A 177 0.45 6.55 -3.40
CA PRO A 177 1.59 7.03 -2.63
C PRO A 177 2.86 6.18 -2.86
N ALA A 178 2.75 4.87 -3.10
CA ALA A 178 3.89 4.05 -3.48
C ALA A 178 4.52 4.54 -4.79
N SER A 179 3.72 4.80 -5.84
CA SER A 179 4.19 5.33 -7.12
C SER A 179 4.86 6.70 -6.96
N TYR A 180 4.22 7.64 -6.23
CA TYR A 180 4.76 8.99 -6.02
C TYR A 180 6.04 9.03 -5.20
N ASN A 181 6.31 8.00 -4.40
CA ASN A 181 7.51 7.90 -3.59
C ASN A 181 8.57 6.94 -4.15
N GLY A 182 8.31 6.29 -5.30
CA GLY A 182 9.27 5.41 -5.96
C GLY A 182 9.51 4.11 -5.20
N VAL A 183 8.48 3.53 -4.60
CA VAL A 183 8.54 2.24 -3.89
C VAL A 183 7.51 1.25 -4.45
N VAL A 184 7.67 -0.02 -4.15
CA VAL A 184 6.71 -1.05 -4.52
C VAL A 184 5.51 -0.98 -3.58
N GLY A 185 4.30 -0.88 -4.14
CA GLY A 185 3.05 -0.93 -3.42
C GLY A 185 2.20 -2.11 -3.82
N PHE A 186 1.52 -2.73 -2.87
CA PHE A 186 0.72 -3.91 -3.13
C PHE A 186 -0.65 -3.85 -2.45
N LYS A 187 -1.67 -4.17 -3.24
CA LYS A 187 -3.06 -4.37 -2.83
C LYS A 187 -3.48 -5.79 -3.23
N PRO A 188 -3.69 -6.72 -2.28
CA PRO A 188 -4.14 -8.08 -2.59
C PRO A 188 -5.57 -8.11 -3.13
N THR A 189 -6.05 -9.30 -3.49
CA THR A 189 -7.47 -9.54 -3.77
C THR A 189 -8.33 -9.13 -2.58
N PHE A 190 -9.52 -8.58 -2.86
CA PHE A 190 -10.49 -8.24 -1.83
C PHE A 190 -10.80 -9.47 -0.94
N GLY A 191 -10.74 -9.29 0.37
CA GLY A 191 -10.93 -10.37 1.33
C GLY A 191 -9.75 -11.35 1.48
N ARG A 192 -8.61 -11.14 0.80
CA ARG A 192 -7.44 -12.03 0.94
C ARG A 192 -6.72 -11.86 2.27
N VAL A 193 -6.68 -10.65 2.79
CA VAL A 193 -6.04 -10.29 4.06
C VAL A 193 -7.09 -9.68 4.99
N SER A 194 -7.08 -10.09 6.25
CA SER A 194 -8.04 -9.62 7.25
C SER A 194 -7.93 -8.12 7.50
N ARG A 195 -9.09 -7.49 7.67
CA ARG A 195 -9.25 -6.08 8.06
C ARG A 195 -9.72 -5.93 9.51
N TYR A 196 -9.85 -7.03 10.23
CA TYR A 196 -10.26 -6.98 11.64
C TYR A 196 -9.26 -6.14 12.46
N GLY A 197 -9.79 -5.16 13.20
CA GLY A 197 -8.97 -4.20 13.94
C GLY A 197 -8.34 -3.09 13.07
N VAL A 198 -8.81 -2.90 11.84
CA VAL A 198 -8.45 -1.75 10.99
C VAL A 198 -9.63 -0.79 10.94
N ILE A 199 -9.41 0.49 11.22
CA ILE A 199 -10.46 1.52 11.15
C ILE A 199 -10.97 1.59 9.70
N PRO A 200 -12.29 1.37 9.46
CA PRO A 200 -12.82 1.28 8.11
C PRO A 200 -13.07 2.67 7.50
N VAL A 201 -12.99 2.71 6.16
CA VAL A 201 -13.61 3.75 5.33
C VAL A 201 -14.85 3.18 4.65
N SER A 202 -14.73 2.01 4.03
CA SER A 202 -15.80 1.34 3.30
C SER A 202 -15.62 -0.17 3.39
N TRP A 203 -16.54 -0.86 4.06
CA TRP A 203 -16.44 -2.32 4.27
C TRP A 203 -16.49 -3.13 2.98
N SER A 204 -17.04 -2.59 1.89
CA SER A 204 -17.09 -3.28 0.61
C SER A 204 -15.92 -2.95 -0.32
N LEU A 205 -15.11 -1.92 -0.01
CA LEU A 205 -14.00 -1.45 -0.83
C LEU A 205 -12.63 -1.57 -0.17
N ASP A 206 -12.56 -1.57 1.16
CA ASP A 206 -11.29 -1.51 1.88
C ASP A 206 -10.44 -2.76 1.69
N HIS A 207 -9.14 -2.53 1.48
CA HIS A 207 -8.10 -3.55 1.44
C HIS A 207 -6.99 -3.18 2.42
N VAL A 208 -6.49 -4.18 3.13
CA VAL A 208 -5.14 -4.11 3.68
C VAL A 208 -4.16 -4.18 2.52
N GLY A 209 -3.16 -3.30 2.53
CA GLY A 209 -2.05 -3.33 1.59
C GLY A 209 -0.78 -2.87 2.27
N TRP A 210 0.32 -2.92 1.58
CA TRP A 210 1.63 -2.52 2.12
C TRP A 210 2.58 -2.04 1.05
N MET A 211 3.65 -1.44 1.51
CA MET A 211 4.72 -0.91 0.69
C MET A 211 6.05 -1.44 1.16
N ALA A 212 6.95 -1.68 0.22
CA ALA A 212 8.31 -2.13 0.47
C ALA A 212 9.22 -1.70 -0.68
N ARG A 213 10.53 -2.01 -0.61
CA ARG A 213 11.45 -1.63 -1.67
C ARG A 213 11.69 -2.69 -2.74
N SER A 214 11.08 -3.88 -2.61
CA SER A 214 11.17 -4.94 -3.62
C SER A 214 9.91 -5.78 -3.66
N VAL A 215 9.65 -6.41 -4.80
CA VAL A 215 8.58 -7.40 -4.94
C VAL A 215 8.80 -8.61 -4.02
N GLN A 216 10.05 -8.95 -3.73
CA GLN A 216 10.37 -10.02 -2.78
C GLN A 216 9.92 -9.69 -1.36
N ASP A 217 10.06 -8.44 -0.91
CA ASP A 217 9.55 -8.00 0.39
C ASP A 217 8.02 -8.07 0.44
N ILE A 218 7.36 -7.65 -0.65
CA ILE A 218 5.90 -7.75 -0.78
C ILE A 218 5.44 -9.21 -0.58
N ALA A 219 6.08 -10.14 -1.27
CA ALA A 219 5.75 -11.56 -1.18
C ALA A 219 6.01 -12.15 0.22
N LEU A 220 7.08 -11.72 0.88
CA LEU A 220 7.40 -12.15 2.25
C LEU A 220 6.31 -11.72 3.25
N LEU A 221 5.83 -10.47 3.18
CA LEU A 221 4.73 -10.00 4.01
C LEU A 221 3.42 -10.72 3.65
N MET A 222 3.16 -10.94 2.35
CA MET A 222 1.99 -11.69 1.89
C MET A 222 1.94 -13.11 2.47
N GLN A 223 3.08 -13.80 2.52
CA GLN A 223 3.21 -15.14 3.09
C GLN A 223 2.80 -15.20 4.56
N VAL A 224 3.04 -14.11 5.30
CA VAL A 224 2.69 -13.99 6.73
C VAL A 224 1.23 -13.62 6.92
N MET A 225 0.69 -12.67 6.13
CA MET A 225 -0.61 -12.07 6.39
C MET A 225 -1.78 -12.74 5.66
N SER A 226 -1.53 -13.62 4.69
CA SER A 226 -2.57 -14.30 3.91
C SER A 226 -3.12 -15.54 4.64
N VAL A 227 -3.82 -15.30 5.74
CA VAL A 227 -4.42 -16.36 6.58
C VAL A 227 -5.91 -16.06 6.74
N PRO A 228 -6.81 -17.05 6.58
CA PRO A 228 -8.23 -16.88 6.88
C PRO A 228 -8.44 -16.44 8.34
N ASP A 229 -9.30 -15.44 8.54
CA ASP A 229 -9.59 -14.89 9.85
C ASP A 229 -11.07 -15.12 10.22
N PRO A 230 -11.36 -15.88 11.29
CA PRO A 230 -12.73 -16.05 11.77
C PRO A 230 -13.40 -14.75 12.24
N GLN A 231 -12.63 -13.74 12.62
CA GLN A 231 -13.12 -12.43 13.06
C GLN A 231 -13.55 -11.53 11.91
N GLU A 232 -13.10 -11.82 10.68
CA GLU A 232 -13.44 -11.06 9.48
C GLU A 232 -14.28 -11.93 8.55
N PRO A 233 -15.60 -11.78 8.53
CA PRO A 233 -16.50 -12.64 7.74
C PRO A 233 -16.22 -12.63 6.23
N ILE A 234 -15.59 -11.56 5.73
CA ILE A 234 -15.28 -11.38 4.31
C ILE A 234 -13.92 -12.01 3.95
N THR A 235 -13.10 -12.37 4.95
CA THR A 235 -11.81 -13.01 4.66
C THR A 235 -12.04 -14.28 3.85
N ALA A 236 -11.43 -14.34 2.67
CA ALA A 236 -11.57 -15.46 1.77
C ALA A 236 -11.03 -16.74 2.42
N ARG A 237 -11.81 -17.81 2.33
CA ARG A 237 -11.43 -19.13 2.81
C ARG A 237 -10.48 -19.85 1.84
N GLN A 238 -9.72 -19.08 1.06
CA GLN A 238 -8.71 -19.61 0.16
C GLN A 238 -7.48 -20.05 0.97
N PRO A 239 -6.89 -21.21 0.68
CA PRO A 239 -5.65 -21.63 1.33
C PRO A 239 -4.56 -20.57 1.14
N SER A 240 -3.66 -20.47 2.13
CA SER A 240 -2.44 -19.69 1.95
C SER A 240 -1.66 -20.23 0.77
N GLY A 241 -1.26 -19.37 -0.16
CA GLY A 241 -0.43 -19.73 -1.30
C GLY A 241 1.05 -19.75 -0.91
N ASP A 242 1.87 -20.34 -1.77
CA ASP A 242 3.31 -20.10 -1.76
C ASP A 242 3.61 -18.88 -2.64
N PHE A 243 3.91 -17.75 -2.00
CA PHE A 243 4.16 -16.48 -2.68
C PHE A 243 5.65 -16.25 -2.96
N MET A 244 6.52 -17.12 -2.45
CA MET A 244 7.97 -16.94 -2.52
C MET A 244 8.64 -17.81 -3.60
N SER A 245 8.17 -19.03 -3.85
CA SER A 245 8.86 -20.00 -4.71
C SER A 245 8.99 -19.53 -6.17
N GLY A 246 7.99 -18.82 -6.70
CA GLY A 246 8.00 -18.31 -8.07
C GLY A 246 8.92 -17.12 -8.34
N LEU A 247 9.54 -16.53 -7.31
CA LEU A 247 10.31 -15.29 -7.44
C LEU A 247 11.78 -15.48 -7.83
N GLY A 248 12.32 -16.69 -7.65
CA GLY A 248 13.75 -16.96 -7.87
C GLY A 248 14.18 -16.93 -9.34
N SER A 249 13.30 -17.39 -10.24
CA SER A 249 13.54 -17.41 -11.69
C SER A 249 12.19 -17.24 -12.41
N PRO A 250 11.58 -16.06 -12.33
CA PRO A 250 10.28 -15.84 -12.94
C PRO A 250 10.38 -15.86 -14.46
N ALA A 251 9.37 -16.45 -15.12
CA ALA A 251 9.26 -16.45 -16.58
C ALA A 251 8.70 -15.11 -17.08
N ALA A 252 9.01 -14.78 -18.34
CA ALA A 252 8.42 -13.64 -19.01
C ALA A 252 6.89 -13.81 -19.12
N PRO A 253 6.09 -12.84 -18.66
CA PRO A 253 4.63 -12.94 -18.66
C PRO A 253 4.02 -12.58 -20.03
N SER A 254 2.77 -13.01 -20.25
CA SER A 254 1.89 -12.35 -21.20
C SER A 254 1.26 -11.12 -20.53
N ILE A 255 1.28 -9.97 -21.22
CA ILE A 255 0.85 -8.67 -20.71
C ILE A 255 -0.30 -8.14 -21.56
N GLY A 256 -1.43 -7.86 -20.94
CA GLY A 256 -2.52 -7.11 -21.54
C GLY A 256 -2.32 -5.61 -21.28
N LEU A 257 -1.90 -4.85 -22.28
CA LEU A 257 -1.75 -3.39 -22.18
C LEU A 257 -3.10 -2.70 -22.32
N ILE A 258 -3.49 -1.90 -21.33
CA ILE A 258 -4.73 -1.13 -21.38
C ILE A 258 -4.43 0.34 -21.63
N ARG A 259 -4.78 0.83 -22.85
CA ARG A 259 -4.61 2.23 -23.24
C ARG A 259 -5.85 3.07 -22.97
N ARG A 260 -7.03 2.66 -23.50
CA ARG A 260 -8.29 3.38 -23.28
C ARG A 260 -8.46 3.75 -21.81
N PHE A 261 -8.94 4.95 -21.53
CA PHE A 261 -9.11 5.54 -20.22
C PHE A 261 -7.77 5.95 -19.55
N PHE A 262 -6.78 5.06 -19.44
CA PHE A 262 -5.53 5.39 -18.75
C PHE A 262 -4.69 6.38 -19.57
N TYR A 263 -4.48 6.11 -20.86
CA TYR A 263 -3.73 7.03 -21.73
C TYR A 263 -4.53 8.30 -22.05
N ASP A 264 -5.86 8.21 -22.12
CA ASP A 264 -6.73 9.38 -22.35
C ASP A 264 -6.63 10.41 -21.22
N ASN A 265 -6.32 9.95 -20.00
CA ASN A 265 -6.23 10.76 -18.79
C ASN A 265 -4.80 10.96 -18.27
N ALA A 266 -3.78 10.39 -18.91
CA ALA A 266 -2.38 10.60 -18.60
C ALA A 266 -1.82 11.83 -19.32
N ASP A 267 -0.83 12.48 -18.71
CA ASP A 267 -0.02 13.47 -19.44
C ASP A 267 0.87 12.80 -20.51
N GLU A 268 1.44 13.61 -21.39
CA GLU A 268 2.25 13.12 -22.50
C GLU A 268 3.51 12.39 -22.01
N GLU A 269 4.14 12.91 -20.95
CA GLU A 269 5.36 12.32 -20.41
C GLU A 269 5.08 10.92 -19.83
N THR A 270 3.96 10.76 -19.09
CA THR A 270 3.52 9.46 -18.55
C THR A 270 3.21 8.45 -19.65
N ARG A 271 2.55 8.89 -20.75
CA ARG A 271 2.28 8.01 -21.91
C ARG A 271 3.57 7.53 -22.56
N GLN A 272 4.46 8.45 -22.89
CA GLN A 272 5.75 8.13 -23.54
C GLN A 272 6.62 7.25 -22.65
N HIS A 273 6.68 7.53 -21.35
CA HIS A 273 7.39 6.70 -20.40
C HIS A 273 6.82 5.27 -20.36
N THR A 274 5.49 5.14 -20.28
CA THR A 274 4.84 3.81 -20.24
C THR A 274 5.07 3.04 -21.53
N ASP A 275 5.04 3.69 -22.72
CA ASP A 275 5.35 3.05 -23.99
C ASP A 275 6.80 2.56 -24.02
N GLY A 276 7.75 3.34 -23.51
CA GLY A 276 9.15 2.95 -23.39
C GLY A 276 9.34 1.73 -22.47
N VAL A 277 8.62 1.68 -21.34
CA VAL A 277 8.60 0.51 -20.43
C VAL A 277 8.06 -0.72 -21.16
N VAL A 278 6.92 -0.60 -21.84
CA VAL A 278 6.32 -1.72 -22.59
C VAL A 278 7.26 -2.25 -23.66
N GLU A 279 7.95 -1.36 -24.39
CA GLU A 279 8.96 -1.75 -25.38
C GLU A 279 10.13 -2.51 -24.74
N GLN A 280 10.63 -2.04 -23.59
CA GLN A 280 11.71 -2.71 -22.85
C GLN A 280 11.29 -4.12 -22.40
N LEU A 281 10.08 -4.27 -21.82
CA LEU A 281 9.55 -5.56 -21.41
C LEU A 281 9.35 -6.51 -22.60
N SER A 282 8.83 -6.00 -23.73
CA SER A 282 8.65 -6.78 -24.95
C SER A 282 9.98 -7.27 -25.53
N ARG A 283 11.00 -6.40 -25.57
CA ARG A 283 12.37 -6.79 -26.02
C ARG A 283 13.00 -7.85 -25.11
N ALA A 284 12.65 -7.84 -23.83
CA ALA A 284 13.13 -8.82 -22.86
C ALA A 284 12.37 -10.17 -22.93
N GLY A 285 11.32 -10.27 -23.75
CA GLY A 285 10.60 -11.52 -24.00
C GLY A 285 9.15 -11.58 -23.54
N ALA A 286 8.58 -10.50 -22.97
CA ALA A 286 7.16 -10.46 -22.68
C ALA A 286 6.32 -10.43 -23.97
N SER A 287 5.23 -11.23 -24.01
CA SER A 287 4.20 -11.09 -25.04
C SER A 287 3.25 -9.96 -24.63
N VAL A 288 3.11 -8.93 -25.47
CA VAL A 288 2.25 -7.77 -25.17
C VAL A 288 1.14 -7.69 -26.20
N GLU A 289 -0.11 -7.65 -25.71
CA GLU A 289 -1.32 -7.46 -26.52
C GLU A 289 -2.14 -6.31 -25.95
N GLU A 290 -2.74 -5.47 -26.79
CA GLU A 290 -3.62 -4.40 -26.35
C GLU A 290 -4.99 -4.95 -26.00
N ILE A 291 -5.49 -4.62 -24.80
CA ILE A 291 -6.80 -5.05 -24.27
C ILE A 291 -7.64 -3.81 -23.96
N SER A 292 -8.89 -3.80 -24.45
CA SER A 292 -9.83 -2.72 -24.19
C SER A 292 -10.61 -2.94 -22.90
N LEU A 293 -10.79 -1.86 -22.10
CA LEU A 293 -11.70 -1.84 -20.95
C LEU A 293 -13.17 -1.97 -21.40
N PRO A 294 -14.04 -2.51 -20.53
CA PRO A 294 -15.48 -2.49 -20.75
C PRO A 294 -16.03 -1.05 -20.64
N ASP A 295 -17.19 -0.80 -21.28
CA ASP A 295 -17.82 0.54 -21.24
C ASP A 295 -18.32 0.92 -19.84
N SER A 296 -18.56 -0.05 -18.97
CA SER A 296 -18.93 0.18 -17.55
C SER A 296 -17.87 0.97 -16.74
N ILE A 297 -16.64 1.10 -17.25
CA ILE A 297 -15.60 1.98 -16.63
C ILE A 297 -16.09 3.42 -16.49
N ASP A 298 -16.92 3.90 -17.42
CA ASP A 298 -17.37 5.28 -17.47
C ASP A 298 -18.20 5.68 -16.22
N THR A 299 -18.86 4.73 -15.57
CA THR A 299 -19.62 4.96 -14.33
C THR A 299 -18.92 4.45 -13.08
N ALA A 300 -17.98 3.50 -13.21
CA ALA A 300 -17.38 2.78 -12.09
C ALA A 300 -16.76 3.69 -11.01
N ILE A 301 -16.12 4.80 -11.41
CA ILE A 301 -15.50 5.75 -10.47
C ILE A 301 -16.56 6.54 -9.69
N ALA A 302 -17.64 6.96 -10.36
CA ALA A 302 -18.74 7.67 -9.70
C ALA A 302 -19.46 6.74 -8.70
N ASP A 303 -19.73 5.50 -9.10
CA ASP A 303 -20.35 4.49 -8.25
C ASP A 303 -19.48 4.17 -7.02
N GLN A 304 -18.16 4.03 -7.21
CA GLN A 304 -17.23 3.82 -6.10
C GLN A 304 -17.28 4.98 -5.08
N ARG A 305 -17.38 6.22 -5.53
CA ARG A 305 -17.49 7.39 -4.65
C ARG A 305 -18.79 7.38 -3.85
N ILE A 306 -19.91 7.00 -4.48
CA ILE A 306 -21.21 6.85 -3.81
C ILE A 306 -21.12 5.79 -2.72
N ILE A 307 -20.62 4.61 -3.05
CA ILE A 307 -20.48 3.48 -2.12
C ILE A 307 -19.59 3.89 -0.94
N MET A 308 -18.42 4.48 -1.22
CA MET A 308 -17.48 4.92 -0.18
C MET A 308 -18.12 5.95 0.76
N ALA A 309 -18.83 6.96 0.22
CA ALA A 309 -19.44 8.01 1.02
C ALA A 309 -20.54 7.47 1.95
N VAL A 310 -21.41 6.59 1.45
CA VAL A 310 -22.50 6.00 2.24
C VAL A 310 -21.95 5.08 3.35
N GLU A 311 -20.98 4.24 3.02
CA GLU A 311 -20.43 3.29 3.99
C GLU A 311 -19.57 4.01 5.04
N ALA A 312 -18.77 5.02 4.65
CA ALA A 312 -18.07 5.87 5.61
C ALA A 312 -19.04 6.60 6.53
N ALA A 313 -20.11 7.19 5.97
CA ALA A 313 -21.12 7.89 6.75
C ALA A 313 -21.79 6.98 7.77
N ALA A 314 -22.11 5.74 7.41
CA ALA A 314 -22.71 4.78 8.32
C ALA A 314 -21.78 4.42 9.51
N PHE A 315 -20.47 4.27 9.26
CA PHE A 315 -19.50 4.04 10.33
C PHE A 315 -19.35 5.27 11.24
N HIS A 316 -19.26 6.46 10.64
CA HIS A 316 -18.98 7.69 11.37
C HIS A 316 -20.23 8.34 12.01
N GLN A 317 -21.46 7.95 11.65
CA GLN A 317 -22.68 8.61 12.08
C GLN A 317 -22.73 8.88 13.59
N PRO A 318 -22.47 7.92 14.50
CA PRO A 318 -22.55 8.17 15.95
C PRO A 318 -21.55 9.21 16.45
N MET A 319 -20.38 9.30 15.80
CA MET A 319 -19.35 10.28 16.13
C MET A 319 -19.65 11.65 15.48
N TYR A 320 -20.12 11.63 14.24
CA TYR A 320 -20.49 12.83 13.48
C TYR A 320 -21.62 13.61 14.17
N GLU A 321 -22.63 12.93 14.70
CA GLU A 321 -23.72 13.56 15.44
C GLU A 321 -23.26 14.29 16.71
N ARG A 322 -22.19 13.78 17.35
CA ARG A 322 -21.66 14.36 18.61
C ARG A 322 -20.62 15.45 18.37
N GLN A 323 -19.79 15.31 17.34
CA GLN A 323 -18.57 16.12 17.19
C GLN A 323 -18.18 16.38 15.73
N SER A 324 -19.17 16.70 14.87
CA SER A 324 -18.93 16.94 13.44
C SER A 324 -17.91 18.04 13.14
N GLN A 325 -17.72 18.99 14.09
CA GLN A 325 -16.77 20.10 13.91
C GLN A 325 -15.29 19.68 14.07
N ASP A 326 -15.03 18.52 14.66
CA ASP A 326 -13.68 18.00 14.85
C ASP A 326 -13.14 17.27 13.60
N TYR A 327 -14.03 16.97 12.64
CA TYR A 327 -13.63 16.41 11.35
C TYR A 327 -13.07 17.48 10.42
N GLN A 328 -12.05 17.12 9.65
CA GLN A 328 -11.52 17.95 8.58
C GLN A 328 -12.54 18.22 7.48
N PRO A 329 -12.41 19.32 6.72
CA PRO A 329 -13.46 19.78 5.81
C PRO A 329 -13.87 18.80 4.73
N MET A 330 -12.91 18.10 4.08
CA MET A 330 -13.22 17.20 2.96
C MET A 330 -13.91 15.93 3.44
N LEU A 331 -13.44 15.35 4.54
CA LEU A 331 -14.08 14.18 5.18
C LEU A 331 -15.48 14.54 5.67
N ARG A 332 -15.63 15.66 6.38
CA ARG A 332 -16.94 16.13 6.86
C ARG A 332 -17.95 16.27 5.73
N GLU A 333 -17.55 16.85 4.60
CA GLU A 333 -18.41 16.99 3.42
C GLU A 333 -18.76 15.63 2.80
N MET A 334 -17.81 14.71 2.73
CA MET A 334 -18.06 13.35 2.24
C MET A 334 -19.09 12.62 3.13
N LEU A 335 -18.93 12.71 4.46
CA LEU A 335 -19.88 12.11 5.41
C LEU A 335 -21.28 12.70 5.27
N ARG A 336 -21.40 14.05 5.14
CA ARG A 336 -22.68 14.71 4.89
C ARG A 336 -23.36 14.17 3.64
N ARG A 337 -22.63 14.07 2.52
CA ARG A 337 -23.15 13.49 1.26
C ARG A 337 -23.58 12.04 1.43
N GLY A 338 -22.80 11.24 2.16
CA GLY A 338 -23.15 9.85 2.44
C GLY A 338 -24.46 9.74 3.22
N LEU A 339 -24.67 10.57 4.24
CA LEU A 339 -25.92 10.62 5.02
C LEU A 339 -27.14 11.08 4.20
N GLU A 340 -26.94 11.92 3.18
CA GLU A 340 -28.00 12.42 2.30
C GLU A 340 -28.28 11.50 1.10
N THR A 341 -27.42 10.53 0.83
CA THR A 341 -27.59 9.60 -0.29
C THR A 341 -28.71 8.61 0.00
N ASP A 342 -29.72 8.56 -0.89
CA ASP A 342 -30.84 7.64 -0.72
C ASP A 342 -30.45 6.17 -1.03
N GLY A 343 -31.23 5.24 -0.44
CA GLY A 343 -30.96 3.82 -0.57
C GLY A 343 -31.05 3.27 -2.01
N GLN A 344 -31.84 3.92 -2.91
CA GLN A 344 -31.93 3.49 -4.31
C GLN A 344 -30.65 3.86 -5.07
N THR A 345 -30.11 5.05 -4.85
CA THR A 345 -28.84 5.50 -5.44
C THR A 345 -27.70 4.60 -5.03
N TYR A 346 -27.59 4.27 -3.74
CA TYR A 346 -26.59 3.33 -3.22
C TYR A 346 -26.75 1.91 -3.81
N SER A 347 -27.99 1.38 -3.84
CA SER A 347 -28.27 0.05 -4.36
C SER A 347 -27.91 -0.07 -5.86
N ARG A 348 -28.23 0.94 -6.66
CA ARG A 348 -27.85 0.97 -8.09
C ARG A 348 -26.32 1.05 -8.29
N ALA A 349 -25.63 1.80 -7.44
CA ALA A 349 -24.16 1.85 -7.48
C ALA A 349 -23.53 0.48 -7.18
N LEU A 350 -24.08 -0.27 -6.21
CA LEU A 350 -23.64 -1.64 -5.92
C LEU A 350 -23.91 -2.61 -7.09
N GLU A 351 -25.09 -2.53 -7.73
CA GLU A 351 -25.45 -3.35 -8.90
C GLU A 351 -24.47 -3.11 -10.07
N ARG A 352 -24.23 -1.83 -10.44
CA ARG A 352 -23.28 -1.49 -11.51
C ARG A 352 -21.86 -1.89 -11.17
N ARG A 353 -21.45 -1.74 -9.90
CA ARG A 353 -20.14 -2.25 -9.44
C ARG A 353 -20.03 -3.76 -9.61
N GLN A 354 -21.08 -4.53 -9.32
CA GLN A 354 -21.07 -5.98 -9.51
C GLN A 354 -20.90 -6.35 -10.99
N GLN A 355 -21.61 -5.66 -11.90
CA GLN A 355 -21.44 -5.84 -13.33
C GLN A 355 -20.01 -5.51 -13.77
N PHE A 356 -19.49 -4.35 -13.40
CA PHE A 356 -18.12 -3.92 -13.68
C PHE A 356 -17.09 -4.94 -13.18
N THR A 357 -17.31 -5.49 -11.98
CA THR A 357 -16.43 -6.52 -11.40
C THR A 357 -16.38 -7.77 -12.28
N ALA A 358 -17.52 -8.27 -12.73
CA ALA A 358 -17.58 -9.44 -13.60
C ALA A 358 -16.88 -9.20 -14.96
N GLU A 359 -17.09 -8.04 -15.56
CA GLU A 359 -16.45 -7.64 -16.82
C GLU A 359 -14.93 -7.51 -16.68
N MET A 360 -14.44 -6.90 -15.58
CA MET A 360 -13.01 -6.78 -15.30
C MET A 360 -12.35 -8.12 -15.01
N GLN A 361 -13.03 -9.04 -14.30
CA GLN A 361 -12.52 -10.38 -14.09
C GLN A 361 -12.35 -11.14 -15.40
N ALA A 362 -13.30 -11.04 -16.33
CA ALA A 362 -13.20 -11.65 -17.66
C ALA A 362 -11.99 -11.10 -18.47
N LEU A 363 -11.59 -9.85 -18.27
CA LEU A 363 -10.39 -9.32 -18.92
C LEU A 363 -9.10 -9.99 -18.43
N THR A 364 -9.05 -10.40 -17.16
CA THR A 364 -7.86 -11.05 -16.60
C THR A 364 -7.61 -12.47 -17.13
N GLU A 365 -8.55 -13.03 -17.89
CA GLU A 365 -8.38 -14.33 -18.57
C GLU A 365 -7.57 -14.21 -19.86
N LYS A 366 -7.39 -12.98 -20.40
CA LYS A 366 -6.73 -12.75 -21.69
C LYS A 366 -5.21 -12.67 -21.59
N ALA A 367 -4.65 -12.42 -20.40
CA ALA A 367 -3.22 -12.31 -20.19
C ALA A 367 -2.86 -12.73 -18.77
N ASP A 368 -1.57 -12.96 -18.50
CA ASP A 368 -1.08 -13.25 -17.15
C ASP A 368 -1.29 -12.06 -16.23
N VAL A 369 -1.02 -10.85 -16.74
CA VAL A 369 -1.23 -9.59 -16.04
C VAL A 369 -1.72 -8.49 -17.00
N LEU A 370 -2.50 -7.56 -16.44
CA LEU A 370 -2.90 -6.32 -17.13
C LEU A 370 -1.96 -5.20 -16.69
N LEU A 371 -1.43 -4.42 -17.62
CA LEU A 371 -0.48 -3.33 -17.37
C LEU A 371 -1.10 -1.98 -17.71
N THR A 372 -0.90 -1.01 -16.81
CA THR A 372 -1.23 0.41 -17.02
C THR A 372 -0.20 1.30 -16.32
N PRO A 373 -0.10 2.61 -16.65
CA PRO A 373 0.62 3.55 -15.78
C PRO A 373 -0.02 3.57 -14.38
N SER A 374 0.79 3.80 -13.34
CA SER A 374 0.29 3.81 -11.96
C SER A 374 -0.49 5.08 -11.64
N THR A 375 -0.11 6.22 -12.20
CA THR A 375 -0.73 7.53 -11.95
C THR A 375 -0.81 8.33 -13.25
N PRO A 376 -1.78 9.29 -13.36
CA PRO A 376 -1.92 10.11 -14.56
C PRO A 376 -0.71 11.00 -14.86
N THR A 377 0.00 11.41 -13.82
CA THR A 377 1.17 12.27 -13.84
C THR A 377 2.14 11.85 -12.73
N PRO A 378 3.40 12.28 -12.71
CA PRO A 378 4.20 12.29 -11.50
C PRO A 378 3.49 13.03 -10.36
N ALA A 379 4.05 12.99 -9.15
CA ALA A 379 3.47 13.66 -8.00
C ALA A 379 3.17 15.15 -8.29
N LEU A 380 1.97 15.60 -7.95
CA LEU A 380 1.52 16.97 -8.23
C LEU A 380 2.27 18.00 -7.36
N ALA A 381 2.59 19.16 -7.94
CA ALA A 381 3.11 20.31 -7.20
C ALA A 381 1.98 21.03 -6.42
N ASP A 382 1.29 20.26 -5.60
CA ASP A 382 0.16 20.73 -4.77
C ASP A 382 0.06 19.86 -3.51
N ILE A 383 0.49 20.41 -2.38
CA ILE A 383 0.47 19.73 -1.08
C ILE A 383 -0.92 19.71 -0.42
N THR A 384 -1.88 20.46 -0.96
CA THR A 384 -3.28 20.48 -0.49
C THR A 384 -4.13 19.38 -1.11
N ASN A 385 -3.50 18.49 -1.90
CA ASN A 385 -4.13 17.43 -2.66
C ASN A 385 -3.33 16.14 -2.54
N THR A 386 -3.99 15.02 -2.35
CA THR A 386 -3.32 13.70 -2.29
C THR A 386 -3.09 13.07 -3.68
N GLY A 387 -3.42 13.77 -4.77
CA GLY A 387 -3.33 13.29 -6.14
C GLY A 387 -4.61 12.60 -6.66
N ASN A 388 -4.64 12.32 -7.95
CA ASN A 388 -5.78 11.71 -8.61
C ASN A 388 -5.78 10.18 -8.42
N THR A 389 -6.92 9.62 -7.99
CA THR A 389 -7.10 8.19 -7.73
C THR A 389 -7.69 7.40 -8.89
N MET A 390 -7.95 8.05 -10.00
CA MET A 390 -8.71 7.44 -11.10
C MET A 390 -8.03 6.21 -11.71
N PHE A 391 -6.69 6.09 -11.59
CA PHE A 391 -5.96 4.94 -12.13
C PHE A 391 -5.94 3.74 -11.18
N GLN A 392 -6.20 3.92 -9.90
CA GLN A 392 -6.29 2.83 -8.93
C GLN A 392 -7.73 2.43 -8.61
N GLY A 393 -8.67 3.39 -8.77
CA GLY A 393 -10.09 3.20 -8.47
C GLY A 393 -10.71 1.97 -9.12
N PRO A 394 -10.55 1.76 -10.44
CA PRO A 394 -11.12 0.60 -11.14
C PRO A 394 -10.71 -0.73 -10.52
N TRP A 395 -9.43 -0.89 -10.22
CA TRP A 395 -8.87 -2.11 -9.62
C TRP A 395 -9.37 -2.38 -8.20
N THR A 396 -9.56 -1.31 -7.43
CA THR A 396 -10.12 -1.42 -6.09
C THR A 396 -11.61 -1.74 -6.13
N SER A 397 -12.34 -1.08 -7.03
CA SER A 397 -13.77 -1.31 -7.21
C SER A 397 -14.09 -2.76 -7.56
N CYS A 398 -13.32 -3.38 -8.45
CA CYS A 398 -13.50 -4.78 -8.83
C CYS A 398 -12.76 -5.79 -7.94
N GLY A 399 -12.00 -5.33 -6.92
CA GLY A 399 -11.35 -6.19 -5.94
C GLY A 399 -10.16 -7.01 -6.46
N LEU A 400 -9.62 -6.71 -7.64
CA LEU A 400 -8.49 -7.43 -8.24
C LEU A 400 -7.18 -7.15 -7.48
N PRO A 401 -6.26 -8.12 -7.37
CA PRO A 401 -4.94 -7.90 -6.80
C PRO A 401 -4.11 -7.02 -7.74
N VAL A 402 -3.37 -6.06 -7.19
CA VAL A 402 -2.54 -5.11 -7.96
C VAL A 402 -1.23 -4.84 -7.24
N VAL A 403 -0.16 -4.77 -8.02
CA VAL A 403 1.14 -4.28 -7.57
C VAL A 403 1.54 -3.07 -8.42
N THR A 404 2.05 -2.02 -7.78
CA THR A 404 2.78 -0.96 -8.48
C THR A 404 4.28 -1.14 -8.24
N ILE A 405 5.07 -0.96 -9.30
CA ILE A 405 6.54 -1.01 -9.23
C ILE A 405 7.12 0.29 -9.81
N PRO A 406 8.21 0.81 -9.24
CA PRO A 406 8.95 1.92 -9.84
C PRO A 406 9.41 1.57 -11.24
N SER A 407 9.34 2.53 -12.16
CA SER A 407 9.71 2.30 -13.56
C SER A 407 10.69 3.32 -14.14
N GLY A 408 11.03 4.36 -13.39
CA GLY A 408 11.98 5.40 -13.80
C GLY A 408 11.70 6.74 -13.13
N LEU A 409 12.34 7.78 -13.64
CA LEU A 409 12.16 9.17 -13.22
C LEU A 409 11.67 10.02 -14.37
N ALA A 410 10.78 10.96 -14.06
CA ALA A 410 10.38 12.05 -14.93
C ALA A 410 11.51 13.07 -15.14
N ALA A 411 11.39 13.95 -16.13
CA ALA A 411 12.32 15.05 -16.33
C ALA A 411 12.42 15.99 -15.11
N SER A 412 11.37 16.04 -14.28
CA SER A 412 11.35 16.75 -13.02
C SER A 412 12.15 16.06 -11.89
N GLY A 413 12.66 14.85 -12.10
CA GLY A 413 13.30 14.01 -11.08
C GLY A 413 12.33 13.29 -10.16
N LEU A 414 11.03 13.34 -10.41
CA LEU A 414 10.00 12.62 -9.65
C LEU A 414 9.80 11.19 -10.18
N PRO A 415 9.43 10.22 -9.32
CA PRO A 415 9.24 8.85 -9.74
C PRO A 415 8.06 8.64 -10.69
N PHE A 416 8.25 7.73 -11.65
CA PHE A 416 7.20 7.02 -12.37
C PHE A 416 7.03 5.61 -11.85
N GLY A 417 5.82 5.08 -12.00
CA GLY A 417 5.50 3.68 -11.76
C GLY A 417 4.54 3.11 -12.80
N ILE A 418 4.64 1.82 -13.00
CA ILE A 418 3.61 1.02 -13.67
C ILE A 418 2.87 0.18 -12.65
N GLN A 419 1.62 -0.18 -12.94
CA GLN A 419 0.86 -1.12 -12.12
C GLN A 419 0.47 -2.34 -12.94
N LEU A 420 0.54 -3.49 -12.28
CA LEU A 420 0.16 -4.79 -12.83
C LEU A 420 -1.03 -5.31 -12.02
N ALA A 421 -2.09 -5.73 -12.71
CA ALA A 421 -3.26 -6.38 -12.11
C ALA A 421 -3.40 -7.80 -12.63
N ALA A 422 -3.95 -8.71 -11.81
CA ALA A 422 -4.18 -10.10 -12.21
C ALA A 422 -5.57 -10.58 -11.78
N ALA A 423 -5.92 -11.81 -12.14
CA ALA A 423 -7.15 -12.47 -11.72
C ALA A 423 -7.25 -12.56 -10.19
N PRO A 424 -8.48 -12.60 -9.63
CA PRO A 424 -8.67 -12.77 -8.19
C PRO A 424 -7.93 -14.01 -7.67
N PHE A 425 -7.29 -13.88 -6.53
CA PHE A 425 -6.52 -14.95 -5.86
C PHE A 425 -5.34 -15.51 -6.67
N SER A 426 -4.89 -14.77 -7.70
CA SER A 426 -3.70 -15.12 -8.51
C SER A 426 -2.45 -14.34 -8.07
N GLU A 427 -2.34 -13.98 -6.78
CA GLU A 427 -1.20 -13.24 -6.25
C GLU A 427 0.15 -13.92 -6.53
N PRO A 428 0.31 -15.26 -6.47
CA PRO A 428 1.60 -15.88 -6.83
C PRO A 428 2.02 -15.57 -8.27
N LYS A 429 1.08 -15.62 -9.23
CA LYS A 429 1.32 -15.28 -10.63
C LYS A 429 1.62 -13.80 -10.82
N LEU A 430 0.84 -12.92 -10.17
CA LEU A 430 1.05 -11.48 -10.19
C LEU A 430 2.42 -11.10 -9.67
N LEU A 431 2.83 -11.65 -8.52
CA LEU A 431 4.13 -11.35 -7.90
C LEU A 431 5.30 -11.90 -8.71
N ALA A 432 5.15 -13.07 -9.34
CA ALA A 432 6.16 -13.61 -10.26
C ALA A 432 6.33 -12.70 -11.49
N ALA A 433 5.23 -12.27 -12.12
CA ALA A 433 5.26 -11.32 -13.24
C ALA A 433 5.86 -9.97 -12.84
N ALA A 434 5.47 -9.43 -11.67
CA ALA A 434 6.02 -8.18 -11.14
C ALA A 434 7.52 -8.30 -10.84
N ARG A 435 7.97 -9.43 -10.29
CA ARG A 435 9.40 -9.69 -10.06
C ARG A 435 10.18 -9.77 -11.36
N TRP A 436 9.60 -10.39 -12.39
CA TRP A 436 10.21 -10.40 -13.71
C TRP A 436 10.35 -8.99 -14.28
N CYS A 437 9.28 -8.19 -14.22
CA CYS A 437 9.33 -6.79 -14.65
C CYS A 437 10.35 -5.97 -13.84
N GLU A 438 10.38 -6.11 -12.53
CA GLU A 438 11.35 -5.46 -11.65
C GLU A 438 12.80 -5.79 -12.05
N ASN A 439 13.08 -7.06 -12.37
CA ASN A 439 14.41 -7.48 -12.83
C ASN A 439 14.77 -6.92 -14.23
N VAL A 440 13.80 -6.84 -15.14
CA VAL A 440 14.03 -6.29 -16.51
C VAL A 440 14.23 -4.80 -16.47
N LEU A 441 13.43 -4.08 -15.70
CA LEU A 441 13.54 -2.63 -15.59
C LEU A 441 14.79 -2.20 -14.84
N ASP A 442 15.22 -2.98 -13.86
CA ASP A 442 16.42 -2.76 -13.02
C ASP A 442 16.49 -1.32 -12.46
N VAL A 443 15.36 -0.83 -11.98
CA VAL A 443 15.21 0.54 -11.47
C VAL A 443 15.36 0.55 -9.96
N GLU A 444 16.47 1.11 -9.49
CA GLU A 444 16.71 1.37 -8.06
C GLU A 444 16.60 2.89 -7.81
N LEU A 445 15.55 3.30 -7.11
CA LEU A 445 15.27 4.69 -6.78
C LEU A 445 15.65 5.01 -5.34
N SER A 446 16.23 6.20 -5.16
CA SER A 446 16.56 6.75 -3.84
C SER A 446 16.30 8.25 -3.85
N PRO A 447 15.39 8.77 -3.00
CA PRO A 447 15.12 10.20 -2.97
C PRO A 447 16.38 10.99 -2.56
N PRO A 448 16.52 12.24 -3.02
CA PRO A 448 17.70 13.06 -2.76
C PRO A 448 18.03 13.25 -1.27
N VAL A 449 17.01 13.25 -0.41
CA VAL A 449 17.17 13.36 1.06
C VAL A 449 17.98 12.22 1.68
N ASN A 450 18.11 11.07 1.01
CA ASN A 450 18.92 9.96 1.48
C ASN A 450 20.42 10.10 1.14
N GLN A 451 20.79 11.12 0.38
CA GLN A 451 22.17 11.32 -0.10
C GLN A 451 22.98 12.29 0.78
N ASN A 452 22.33 12.93 1.76
CA ASN A 452 22.92 13.81 2.75
C ASN A 452 23.11 13.07 4.07
#